data_fc7729013af4ed5bc6251af61077eb3f
#
_entry.id   fc7729013af4ed5bc6251af61077eb3f
#
_cell.length_a   1.000
_cell.length_b   1.000
_cell.length_c   1.000
_cell.angle_alpha   90.00
_cell.angle_beta   90.00
_cell.angle_gamma   90.00
#
_symmetry.space_group_name_H-M   'P 1'
#
loop_
_entity.id
_entity.type
_entity.pdbx_description
1 polymer ?
#
loop_
_entity_poly.entity_id
_entity_poly.type
_entity_poly.pdbx_seq_one_letter_code
_entity_poly.pdbx_strand_id
1 'polypeptide(L)'
;AAGCTMGANGYYERNGEEIGFVISVGAGDQVRVEMAQIAAQQLKEIGVDVSVEIPTVVDWGGQMAYLIGWGSPFDADDHTYKVFGTDKGANYSGYSNEKVDEYLTKARESADPAVRKEYYDLFQQELANDPAYAFICYIDANYVASSRLHGISTDTVMGHHGVGIFWNVLDWTLD
;
A
#
# COMPACT_ATOMS: atom_id res chain seq x y z
N ALA A 1 24.32 -12.70 -0.83
CA ALA A 1 24.05 -13.26 -2.14
C ALA A 1 23.00 -14.37 -1.98
N ALA A 2 21.85 -14.23 -2.65
CA ALA A 2 20.70 -15.14 -2.53
C ALA A 2 20.88 -16.49 -3.29
N GLY A 3 22.14 -16.86 -3.64
CA GLY A 3 22.42 -18.07 -4.41
C GLY A 3 21.99 -18.01 -5.86
N CYS A 4 21.91 -16.81 -6.42
CA CYS A 4 21.56 -16.58 -7.82
C CYS A 4 22.82 -16.34 -8.66
N THR A 5 22.78 -16.74 -9.93
CA THR A 5 23.83 -16.50 -10.92
C THR A 5 23.23 -15.74 -12.10
N MET A 6 24.06 -14.95 -12.78
CA MET A 6 23.62 -14.23 -13.99
C MET A 6 23.53 -15.21 -15.16
N GLY A 7 22.36 -15.32 -15.76
CA GLY A 7 22.13 -16.10 -16.98
C GLY A 7 22.68 -15.42 -18.23
N ALA A 8 22.75 -16.16 -19.33
CA ALA A 8 23.29 -15.68 -20.62
C ALA A 8 22.43 -14.55 -21.25
N ASN A 9 21.16 -14.46 -20.87
CA ASN A 9 20.21 -13.46 -21.32
C ASN A 9 20.24 -12.15 -20.50
N GLY A 10 21.11 -12.08 -19.46
CA GLY A 10 21.23 -10.91 -18.60
C GLY A 10 20.28 -10.87 -17.41
N TYR A 11 19.51 -11.93 -17.18
CA TYR A 11 18.68 -12.08 -16.00
C TYR A 11 19.28 -13.05 -14.99
N TYR A 12 18.97 -12.88 -13.72
CA TYR A 12 19.40 -13.80 -12.68
C TYR A 12 18.60 -15.11 -12.76
N GLU A 13 19.31 -16.19 -12.48
CA GLU A 13 18.77 -17.55 -12.40
C GLU A 13 19.08 -18.17 -11.04
N ARG A 14 18.18 -19.00 -10.55
CA ARG A 14 18.37 -19.84 -9.36
C ARG A 14 17.93 -21.26 -9.68
N ASN A 15 18.84 -22.23 -9.48
CA ASN A 15 18.62 -23.64 -9.83
C ASN A 15 18.23 -23.87 -11.32
N GLY A 16 18.71 -23.02 -12.21
CA GLY A 16 18.41 -23.10 -13.65
C GLY A 16 17.07 -22.49 -14.07
N GLU A 17 16.38 -21.84 -13.13
CA GLU A 17 15.15 -21.10 -13.42
C GLU A 17 15.42 -19.59 -13.32
N GLU A 18 14.95 -18.85 -14.32
CA GLU A 18 15.04 -17.39 -14.37
C GLU A 18 14.22 -16.75 -13.25
N ILE A 19 14.79 -15.73 -12.61
CA ILE A 19 14.10 -14.95 -11.58
C ILE A 19 13.30 -13.85 -12.26
N GLY A 20 11.99 -14.01 -12.21
CA GLY A 20 11.06 -13.04 -12.76
C GLY A 20 9.68 -13.16 -12.13
N PHE A 21 8.88 -12.12 -12.33
CA PHE A 21 7.48 -12.10 -11.90
C PHE A 21 6.67 -11.05 -12.65
N VAL A 22 5.36 -11.13 -12.49
CA VAL A 22 4.41 -10.16 -13.04
C VAL A 22 3.86 -9.29 -11.95
N ILE A 23 3.90 -7.97 -12.13
CA ILE A 23 3.20 -7.02 -11.25
C ILE A 23 1.82 -6.75 -11.85
N SER A 24 0.78 -7.09 -11.11
CA SER A 24 -0.59 -6.75 -11.50
C SER A 24 -1.02 -5.43 -10.90
N VAL A 25 -1.59 -4.54 -11.72
CA VAL A 25 -2.07 -3.21 -11.30
C VAL A 25 -3.39 -2.89 -11.99
N GLY A 26 -4.39 -2.43 -11.24
CA GLY A 26 -5.71 -2.13 -11.78
C GLY A 26 -5.71 -0.99 -12.81
N ALA A 27 -6.43 -1.16 -13.91
CA ALA A 27 -6.49 -0.21 -15.03
C ALA A 27 -7.07 1.18 -14.65
N GLY A 28 -7.74 1.30 -13.50
CA GLY A 28 -8.40 2.54 -13.07
C GLY A 28 -7.50 3.58 -12.42
N ASP A 29 -6.22 3.28 -12.21
CA ASP A 29 -5.27 4.18 -11.52
C ASP A 29 -3.99 4.37 -12.34
N GLN A 30 -3.97 5.41 -13.14
CA GLN A 30 -2.85 5.72 -14.03
C GLN A 30 -1.53 5.95 -13.29
N VAL A 31 -1.57 6.58 -12.11
CA VAL A 31 -0.36 6.83 -11.30
C VAL A 31 0.28 5.52 -10.87
N ARG A 32 -0.53 4.57 -10.38
CA ARG A 32 -0.02 3.25 -10.00
C ARG A 32 0.46 2.44 -11.20
N VAL A 33 -0.19 2.57 -12.35
CA VAL A 33 0.28 1.93 -13.59
C VAL A 33 1.68 2.42 -13.95
N GLU A 34 1.92 3.72 -13.93
CA GLU A 34 3.23 4.32 -14.21
C GLU A 34 4.28 3.89 -13.17
N MET A 35 3.91 3.88 -11.89
CA MET A 35 4.80 3.39 -10.83
C MET A 35 5.20 1.92 -11.04
N ALA A 36 4.26 1.05 -11.40
CA ALA A 36 4.55 -0.36 -11.67
C ALA A 36 5.48 -0.52 -12.88
N GLN A 37 5.28 0.26 -13.94
CA GLN A 37 6.13 0.25 -15.12
C GLN A 37 7.56 0.71 -14.81
N ILE A 38 7.71 1.78 -14.03
CA ILE A 38 9.02 2.27 -13.58
C ILE A 38 9.72 1.21 -12.70
N ALA A 39 9.00 0.61 -11.75
CA ALA A 39 9.55 -0.43 -10.90
C ALA A 39 10.00 -1.66 -11.71
N ALA A 40 9.19 -2.10 -12.67
CA ALA A 40 9.55 -3.20 -13.56
C ALA A 40 10.79 -2.89 -14.39
N GLN A 41 10.90 -1.67 -14.94
CA GLN A 41 12.08 -1.24 -15.66
C GLN A 41 13.34 -1.26 -14.78
N GLN A 42 13.29 -0.67 -13.60
CA GLN A 42 14.43 -0.65 -12.67
C GLN A 42 14.85 -2.04 -12.21
N LEU A 43 13.90 -2.96 -12.02
CA LEU A 43 14.19 -4.35 -11.67
C LEU A 43 14.86 -5.10 -12.84
N LYS A 44 14.47 -4.83 -14.09
CA LYS A 44 15.16 -5.36 -15.27
C LYS A 44 16.60 -4.88 -15.39
N GLU A 45 16.85 -3.61 -15.07
CA GLU A 45 18.23 -3.05 -15.09
C GLU A 45 19.17 -3.76 -14.11
N ILE A 46 18.64 -4.33 -13.04
CA ILE A 46 19.43 -5.13 -12.07
C ILE A 46 19.33 -6.64 -12.32
N GLY A 47 18.76 -7.08 -13.44
CA GLY A 47 18.74 -8.48 -13.86
C GLY A 47 17.58 -9.32 -13.32
N VAL A 48 16.46 -8.71 -12.98
CA VAL A 48 15.21 -9.43 -12.60
C VAL A 48 14.18 -9.24 -13.71
N ASP A 49 13.66 -10.32 -14.32
CA ASP A 49 12.66 -10.19 -15.37
C ASP A 49 11.27 -9.89 -14.81
N VAL A 50 10.89 -8.64 -14.88
CA VAL A 50 9.59 -8.17 -14.37
C VAL A 50 8.75 -7.59 -15.49
N SER A 51 7.52 -8.05 -15.61
CA SER A 51 6.51 -7.49 -16.50
C SER A 51 5.34 -6.89 -15.70
N VAL A 52 4.53 -6.06 -16.38
CA VAL A 52 3.34 -5.45 -15.78
C VAL A 52 2.12 -5.87 -16.56
N GLU A 53 1.10 -6.32 -15.86
CA GLU A 53 -0.23 -6.52 -16.43
C GLU A 53 -1.22 -5.51 -15.84
N ILE A 54 -2.19 -5.09 -16.66
CA ILE A 54 -3.13 -4.03 -16.31
C ILE A 54 -4.57 -4.52 -16.54
N PRO A 55 -5.06 -5.45 -15.70
CA PRO A 55 -6.41 -5.97 -15.83
C PRO A 55 -7.46 -4.95 -15.41
N THR A 56 -8.65 -5.03 -16.01
CA THR A 56 -9.82 -4.24 -15.59
C THR A 56 -10.29 -4.62 -14.18
N VAL A 57 -10.13 -5.89 -13.83
CA VAL A 57 -10.42 -6.43 -12.50
C VAL A 57 -9.23 -7.23 -12.04
N VAL A 58 -8.65 -6.84 -10.91
CA VAL A 58 -7.50 -7.53 -10.32
C VAL A 58 -7.99 -8.73 -9.51
N ASP A 59 -7.43 -9.90 -9.77
CA ASP A 59 -7.59 -11.08 -8.92
C ASP A 59 -6.59 -11.03 -7.77
N TRP A 60 -7.00 -10.53 -6.63
CA TRP A 60 -6.14 -10.33 -5.46
C TRP A 60 -5.61 -11.62 -4.83
N GLY A 61 -6.21 -12.75 -5.13
CA GLY A 61 -5.79 -14.06 -4.59
C GLY A 61 -4.84 -14.84 -5.50
N GLY A 62 -4.78 -14.50 -6.79
CA GLY A 62 -4.07 -15.27 -7.81
C GLY A 62 -2.77 -14.65 -8.33
N GLN A 63 -2.37 -13.49 -7.83
CA GLN A 63 -1.23 -12.75 -8.36
C GLN A 63 0.09 -13.08 -7.65
N MET A 64 1.21 -13.11 -8.40
CA MET A 64 2.55 -13.23 -7.82
C MET A 64 2.96 -11.95 -7.10
N ALA A 65 2.66 -10.79 -7.71
CA ALA A 65 2.88 -9.47 -7.14
C ALA A 65 1.79 -8.51 -7.61
N TYR A 66 1.47 -7.52 -6.81
CA TYR A 66 0.52 -6.47 -7.18
C TYR A 66 0.91 -5.13 -6.57
N LEU A 67 0.52 -4.06 -7.24
CA LEU A 67 0.66 -2.71 -6.72
C LEU A 67 -0.70 -2.22 -6.23
N ILE A 68 -0.80 -1.93 -4.95
CA ILE A 68 -2.01 -1.47 -4.29
C ILE A 68 -1.73 -0.24 -3.43
N GLY A 69 -2.75 0.57 -3.18
CA GLY A 69 -2.72 1.63 -2.19
C GLY A 69 -3.86 1.50 -1.21
N TRP A 70 -3.58 1.82 0.03
CA TRP A 70 -4.57 1.90 1.09
C TRP A 70 -4.84 3.37 1.41
N GLY A 71 -6.11 3.72 1.61
CA GLY A 71 -6.49 5.07 1.96
C GLY A 71 -6.07 5.46 3.38
N SER A 72 -6.21 6.73 3.71
CA SER A 72 -5.94 7.25 5.05
C SER A 72 -7.21 7.14 5.89
N PRO A 73 -7.34 6.15 6.79
CA PRO A 73 -8.49 6.01 7.66
C PRO A 73 -8.46 7.06 8.80
N PHE A 74 -9.62 7.33 9.37
CA PHE A 74 -9.70 8.18 10.58
C PHE A 74 -9.18 7.48 11.83
N ASP A 75 -9.17 6.15 11.84
CA ASP A 75 -8.62 5.32 12.91
C ASP A 75 -7.57 4.37 12.36
N ALA A 76 -6.44 4.26 13.06
CA ALA A 76 -5.35 3.37 12.67
C ALA A 76 -5.78 1.91 12.57
N ASP A 77 -6.78 1.47 13.32
CA ASP A 77 -7.28 0.10 13.30
C ASP A 77 -7.94 -0.28 11.97
N ASP A 78 -8.59 0.66 11.30
CA ASP A 78 -9.43 0.33 10.14
C ASP A 78 -8.66 -0.42 9.04
N HIS A 79 -7.46 0.04 8.68
CA HIS A 79 -6.67 -0.66 7.67
C HIS A 79 -5.65 -1.65 8.27
N THR A 80 -5.02 -1.33 9.40
CA THR A 80 -3.94 -2.15 9.92
C THR A 80 -4.40 -3.57 10.25
N TYR A 81 -5.50 -3.72 10.96
CA TYR A 81 -5.97 -5.03 11.36
C TYR A 81 -6.41 -5.91 10.19
N LYS A 82 -7.18 -5.36 9.24
CA LYS A 82 -7.69 -6.15 8.10
C LYS A 82 -6.64 -6.45 7.04
N VAL A 83 -5.57 -5.63 6.96
CA VAL A 83 -4.51 -5.76 5.94
C VAL A 83 -3.34 -6.60 6.43
N PHE A 84 -2.93 -6.44 7.69
CA PHE A 84 -1.73 -7.08 8.23
C PHE A 84 -2.03 -8.25 9.17
N GLY A 85 -3.25 -8.38 9.71
CA GLY A 85 -3.62 -9.50 10.55
C GLY A 85 -3.72 -10.80 9.75
N THR A 86 -3.27 -11.91 10.34
CA THR A 86 -3.33 -13.24 9.75
C THR A 86 -4.78 -13.61 9.40
N ASP A 87 -4.99 -14.14 8.21
CA ASP A 87 -6.29 -14.59 7.68
C ASP A 87 -7.39 -13.50 7.65
N LYS A 88 -7.01 -12.21 7.64
CA LYS A 88 -7.98 -11.13 7.53
C LYS A 88 -8.34 -10.82 6.08
N GLY A 89 -9.55 -10.29 5.90
CA GLY A 89 -10.20 -10.19 4.58
C GLY A 89 -9.51 -9.28 3.54
N ALA A 90 -8.58 -8.41 3.96
CA ALA A 90 -7.80 -7.58 3.06
C ALA A 90 -6.28 -7.90 3.12
N ASN A 91 -5.92 -9.01 3.75
CA ASN A 91 -4.54 -9.51 3.78
C ASN A 91 -4.25 -10.28 2.48
N TYR A 92 -4.12 -9.56 1.39
CA TYR A 92 -3.87 -10.15 0.06
C TYR A 92 -2.44 -10.66 -0.13
N SER A 93 -1.51 -10.25 0.74
CA SER A 93 -0.11 -10.72 0.72
C SER A 93 0.08 -12.11 1.30
N GLY A 94 -0.92 -12.65 2.01
CA GLY A 94 -0.78 -13.89 2.77
C GLY A 94 0.17 -13.74 3.97
N TYR A 95 0.42 -12.52 4.42
CA TYR A 95 1.30 -12.24 5.55
C TYR A 95 0.77 -12.86 6.84
N SER A 96 1.67 -13.43 7.64
CA SER A 96 1.33 -14.01 8.93
C SER A 96 2.49 -13.80 9.90
N ASN A 97 2.24 -13.12 11.00
CA ASN A 97 3.20 -12.88 12.06
C ASN A 97 2.47 -12.78 13.40
N GLU A 98 2.77 -13.72 14.31
CA GLU A 98 2.08 -13.83 15.61
C GLU A 98 2.21 -12.56 16.47
N LYS A 99 3.35 -11.86 16.41
CA LYS A 99 3.54 -10.62 17.15
C LYS A 99 2.71 -9.47 16.58
N VAL A 100 2.64 -9.39 15.26
CA VAL A 100 1.78 -8.42 14.58
C VAL A 100 0.32 -8.64 14.97
N ASP A 101 -0.14 -9.89 14.96
CA ASP A 101 -1.50 -10.24 15.38
C ASP A 101 -1.76 -9.87 16.85
N GLU A 102 -0.79 -10.14 17.74
CA GLU A 102 -0.87 -9.75 19.15
C GLU A 102 -0.98 -8.23 19.30
N TYR A 103 -0.07 -7.47 18.67
CA TYR A 103 -0.04 -6.01 18.83
C TYR A 103 -1.29 -5.34 18.27
N LEU A 104 -1.76 -5.75 17.11
CA LEU A 104 -3.00 -5.24 16.52
C LEU A 104 -4.22 -5.59 17.38
N THR A 105 -4.26 -6.78 17.96
CA THR A 105 -5.33 -7.18 18.89
C THR A 105 -5.31 -6.32 20.15
N LYS A 106 -4.15 -6.13 20.77
CA LYS A 106 -4.00 -5.30 21.97
C LYS A 106 -4.35 -3.84 21.73
N ALA A 107 -3.96 -3.28 20.57
CA ALA A 107 -4.34 -1.92 20.20
C ALA A 107 -5.86 -1.75 20.08
N ARG A 108 -6.58 -2.77 19.57
CA ARG A 108 -8.07 -2.74 19.45
C ARG A 108 -8.80 -2.86 20.77
N GLU A 109 -8.26 -3.64 21.71
CA GLU A 109 -8.89 -3.91 23.00
C GLU A 109 -8.88 -2.70 23.93
N SER A 110 -8.10 -1.66 23.63
CA SER A 110 -7.98 -0.47 24.48
C SER A 110 -8.65 0.76 23.85
N ALA A 111 -9.36 1.52 24.68
CA ALA A 111 -9.84 2.85 24.35
C ALA A 111 -8.83 3.95 24.77
N ASP A 112 -7.78 3.62 25.52
CA ASP A 112 -6.75 4.57 25.94
C ASP A 112 -5.80 4.87 24.76
N PRO A 113 -5.71 6.13 24.30
CA PRO A 113 -4.86 6.50 23.19
C PRO A 113 -3.36 6.21 23.42
N ALA A 114 -2.89 6.28 24.67
CA ALA A 114 -1.49 6.00 24.99
C ALA A 114 -1.17 4.52 24.86
N VAL A 115 -2.05 3.65 25.33
CA VAL A 115 -1.93 2.20 25.18
C VAL A 115 -2.03 1.79 23.72
N ARG A 116 -3.00 2.35 22.98
CA ARG A 116 -3.13 2.11 21.54
C ARG A 116 -1.84 2.49 20.80
N LYS A 117 -1.31 3.70 21.09
CA LYS A 117 -0.07 4.16 20.46
C LYS A 117 1.10 3.21 20.72
N GLU A 118 1.26 2.74 21.96
CA GLU A 118 2.33 1.80 22.29
C GLU A 118 2.28 0.54 21.42
N TYR A 119 1.11 -0.07 21.27
CA TYR A 119 0.98 -1.29 20.47
C TYR A 119 1.10 -1.02 18.96
N TYR A 120 0.65 0.12 18.45
CA TYR A 120 0.90 0.50 17.06
C TYR A 120 2.38 0.80 16.78
N ASP A 121 3.11 1.38 17.73
CA ASP A 121 4.55 1.56 17.62
C ASP A 121 5.29 0.20 17.55
N LEU A 122 4.92 -0.76 18.40
CA LEU A 122 5.45 -2.13 18.38
C LEU A 122 5.12 -2.84 17.06
N PHE A 123 3.87 -2.72 16.59
CA PHE A 123 3.46 -3.22 15.29
C PHE A 123 4.33 -2.68 14.15
N GLN A 124 4.54 -1.37 14.09
CA GLN A 124 5.37 -0.76 13.06
C GLN A 124 6.82 -1.22 13.12
N GLN A 125 7.38 -1.42 14.32
CA GLN A 125 8.73 -1.95 14.48
C GLN A 125 8.84 -3.40 14.00
N GLU A 126 7.86 -4.24 14.32
CA GLU A 126 7.85 -5.64 13.86
C GLU A 126 7.68 -5.69 12.34
N LEU A 127 6.78 -4.90 11.78
CA LEU A 127 6.55 -4.81 10.33
C LEU A 127 7.78 -4.30 9.56
N ALA A 128 8.62 -3.46 10.17
CA ALA A 128 9.87 -3.01 9.57
C ALA A 128 10.94 -4.13 9.53
N ASN A 129 10.88 -5.07 10.48
CA ASN A 129 11.79 -6.22 10.52
C ASN A 129 11.33 -7.38 9.64
N ASP A 130 10.02 -7.53 9.50
CA ASP A 130 9.36 -8.59 8.70
C ASP A 130 8.27 -7.95 7.84
N PRO A 131 8.64 -7.33 6.69
CA PRO A 131 7.72 -6.52 5.91
C PRO A 131 6.73 -7.35 5.09
N ALA A 132 5.43 -7.08 5.27
CA ALA A 132 4.35 -7.64 4.46
C ALA A 132 4.32 -7.08 3.03
N TYR A 133 4.85 -5.88 2.84
CA TYR A 133 4.85 -5.14 1.58
C TYR A 133 6.19 -4.43 1.35
N ALA A 134 6.55 -4.22 0.09
CA ALA A 134 7.52 -3.20 -0.29
C ALA A 134 6.80 -1.85 -0.30
N PHE A 135 6.99 -1.06 0.76
CA PHE A 135 6.39 0.28 0.88
C PHE A 135 7.13 1.26 -0.04
N ILE A 136 6.42 1.86 -1.00
CA ILE A 136 7.03 2.71 -2.04
C ILE A 136 6.94 4.17 -1.65
N CYS A 137 5.73 4.73 -1.53
CA CYS A 137 5.52 6.14 -1.18
C CYS A 137 4.09 6.40 -0.69
N TYR A 138 3.88 7.59 -0.18
CA TYR A 138 2.55 8.19 -0.06
C TYR A 138 2.26 9.00 -1.32
N ILE A 139 1.04 8.86 -1.83
CA ILE A 139 0.58 9.62 -2.99
C ILE A 139 -0.14 10.87 -2.47
N ASP A 140 0.29 12.04 -2.93
CA ASP A 140 -0.35 13.31 -2.61
C ASP A 140 -1.71 13.42 -3.31
N ALA A 141 -2.72 13.90 -2.58
CA ALA A 141 -4.00 14.31 -3.16
C ALA A 141 -3.96 15.82 -3.44
N ASN A 142 -3.98 16.20 -4.71
CA ASN A 142 -3.92 17.59 -5.12
C ASN A 142 -5.32 18.05 -5.52
N TYR A 143 -5.77 19.16 -4.91
CA TYR A 143 -7.05 19.77 -5.22
C TYR A 143 -6.83 21.18 -5.77
N VAL A 144 -7.56 21.50 -6.82
CA VAL A 144 -7.57 22.82 -7.43
C VAL A 144 -8.98 23.38 -7.31
N ALA A 145 -9.10 24.55 -6.74
CA ALA A 145 -10.37 25.25 -6.59
C ALA A 145 -10.32 26.65 -7.20
N SER A 146 -11.48 27.17 -7.60
CA SER A 146 -11.59 28.57 -8.00
C SER A 146 -11.25 29.49 -6.82
N SER A 147 -10.55 30.60 -7.09
CA SER A 147 -10.30 31.65 -6.08
C SER A 147 -11.58 32.30 -5.54
N ARG A 148 -12.70 32.09 -6.21
CA ARG A 148 -14.03 32.54 -5.78
C ARG A 148 -14.69 31.61 -4.76
N LEU A 149 -14.11 30.42 -4.54
CA LEU A 149 -14.62 29.46 -3.58
C LEU A 149 -13.94 29.67 -2.23
N HIS A 150 -14.73 29.96 -1.21
CA HIS A 150 -14.27 30.21 0.15
C HIS A 150 -14.75 29.16 1.13
N GLY A 151 -14.10 29.08 2.30
CA GLY A 151 -14.49 28.17 3.38
C GLY A 151 -13.91 26.74 3.26
N ILE A 152 -13.03 26.46 2.30
CA ILE A 152 -12.33 25.18 2.23
C ILE A 152 -11.44 25.05 3.47
N SER A 153 -11.66 24.00 4.26
CA SER A 153 -10.77 23.67 5.37
C SER A 153 -9.56 22.88 4.91
N THR A 154 -8.37 23.32 5.31
CA THR A 154 -7.11 22.59 5.11
C THR A 154 -6.76 21.68 6.29
N ASP A 155 -7.54 21.72 7.36
CA ASP A 155 -7.30 20.95 8.58
C ASP A 155 -7.89 19.54 8.52
N THR A 156 -8.58 19.21 7.44
CA THR A 156 -9.24 17.94 7.27
C THR A 156 -8.27 16.88 6.77
N VAL A 157 -8.25 15.74 7.44
CA VAL A 157 -7.52 14.57 6.96
C VAL A 157 -8.19 14.04 5.69
N MET A 158 -7.40 13.88 4.67
CA MET A 158 -7.84 13.48 3.35
C MET A 158 -7.66 11.98 3.18
N GLY A 159 -8.75 11.23 3.21
CA GLY A 159 -8.74 9.85 2.77
C GLY A 159 -8.94 9.78 1.25
N HIS A 160 -8.24 8.89 0.56
CA HIS A 160 -8.44 8.75 -0.88
C HIS A 160 -9.77 8.07 -1.25
N HIS A 161 -10.43 7.47 -0.28
CA HIS A 161 -11.77 6.88 -0.40
C HIS A 161 -12.81 7.58 0.48
N GLY A 162 -12.54 8.78 0.97
CA GLY A 162 -13.42 9.46 1.89
C GLY A 162 -14.06 10.71 1.30
N VAL A 163 -14.72 11.45 2.16
CA VAL A 163 -15.27 12.77 1.82
C VAL A 163 -14.17 13.79 1.46
N GLY A 164 -12.94 13.49 1.87
CA GLY A 164 -11.78 14.29 1.53
C GLY A 164 -11.99 15.76 1.81
N ILE A 165 -11.69 16.61 0.81
CA ILE A 165 -11.86 18.06 0.88
C ILE A 165 -13.32 18.49 1.14
N PHE A 166 -14.28 17.64 0.81
CA PHE A 166 -15.72 17.95 0.95
C PHE A 166 -16.24 17.82 2.39
N TRP A 167 -15.38 17.50 3.34
CA TRP A 167 -15.74 17.38 4.75
C TRP A 167 -16.63 18.52 5.26
N ASN A 168 -16.27 19.76 4.94
CA ASN A 168 -17.01 20.95 5.37
C ASN A 168 -17.70 21.69 4.21
N VAL A 169 -18.15 20.95 3.19
CA VAL A 169 -18.76 21.55 1.98
C VAL A 169 -19.98 22.43 2.28
N LEU A 170 -20.66 22.21 3.40
CA LEU A 170 -21.80 23.05 3.83
C LEU A 170 -21.39 24.46 4.29
N ASP A 171 -20.12 24.66 4.61
CA ASP A 171 -19.55 25.94 5.02
C ASP A 171 -18.98 26.74 3.81
N TRP A 172 -19.01 26.14 2.61
CA TRP A 172 -18.44 26.77 1.45
C TRP A 172 -19.37 27.84 0.86
N THR A 173 -18.76 28.90 0.40
CA THR A 173 -19.47 30.00 -0.31
C THR A 173 -18.77 30.31 -1.62
N LEU A 174 -19.53 30.80 -2.59
CA LEU A 174 -19.04 31.20 -3.92
C LEU A 174 -19.41 32.66 -4.16
N ASP A 175 -18.42 33.48 -4.53
CA ASP A 175 -18.62 34.91 -4.97
C ASP A 175 -19.06 34.98 -6.42
#